data_61b3c16a756f8f724ad6760ed58659dd
#
_entry.id   61b3c16a756f8f724ad6760ed58659dd
#
_cell.length_a   1.000
_cell.length_b   1.000
_cell.length_c   1.000
_cell.angle_alpha   90.00
_cell.angle_beta   90.00
_cell.angle_gamma   90.00
#
_symmetry.space_group_name_H-M   'P 1'
#
loop_
_entity.id
_entity.type
_entity.pdbx_description
1 polymer ?
#
loop_
_entity_poly.entity_id
_entity_poly.type
_entity_poly.pdbx_seq_one_letter_code
_entity_poly.pdbx_strand_id
1 'polypeptide(L)' 'MRYLSVTEIAKKWDVSERSVRNYCAHGRVNGAFLTGKTWNIPENAEKAGAFQ' A
#
# COMPACT_ATOMS: atom_id res chain seq x y z
N MET A 1 -0.69 -8.48 14.01
CA MET A 1 -0.80 -7.40 13.03
C MET A 1 -1.30 -7.94 11.72
N ARG A 2 -2.19 -7.22 11.09
CA ARG A 2 -2.78 -7.69 9.84
C ARG A 2 -2.15 -6.98 8.65
N TYR A 3 -2.15 -7.68 7.55
CA TYR A 3 -1.70 -7.10 6.29
C TYR A 3 -2.87 -7.11 5.31
N LEU A 4 -2.99 -6.05 4.56
CA LEU A 4 -4.07 -5.90 3.60
C LEU A 4 -3.49 -5.92 2.20
N SER A 5 -4.34 -6.29 1.25
CA SER A 5 -3.92 -6.31 -0.14
C SER A 5 -3.99 -4.90 -0.72
N VAL A 6 -3.44 -4.76 -1.92
CA VAL A 6 -3.49 -3.49 -2.62
C VAL A 6 -4.94 -3.03 -2.79
N THR A 7 -5.82 -3.97 -3.12
CA THR A 7 -7.23 -3.64 -3.33
C THR A 7 -7.84 -3.05 -2.08
N GLU A 8 -7.55 -3.66 -0.93
CA GLU A 8 -8.12 -3.17 0.31
C GLU A 8 -7.55 -1.83 0.71
N ILE A 9 -6.25 -1.68 0.54
CA ILE A 9 -5.61 -0.41 0.87
C ILE A 9 -6.11 0.70 -0.05
N ALA A 10 -6.31 0.38 -1.31
CA ALA A 10 -6.82 1.37 -2.26
C ALA A 10 -8.17 1.89 -1.81
N LYS A 11 -9.03 1.01 -1.32
CA LYS A 11 -10.32 1.43 -0.81
C LYS A 11 -10.19 2.26 0.46
N LYS A 12 -9.28 1.82 1.32
CA LYS A 12 -9.08 2.50 2.59
C LYS A 12 -8.55 3.91 2.38
N TRP A 13 -7.66 4.07 1.42
CA TRP A 13 -7.04 5.36 1.15
C TRP A 13 -7.79 6.17 0.12
N ASP A 14 -8.80 5.56 -0.51
CA ASP A 14 -9.58 6.22 -1.54
C ASP A 14 -8.70 6.62 -2.73
N VAL A 15 -7.88 5.68 -3.16
CA VAL A 15 -7.03 5.89 -4.33
C VAL A 15 -7.12 4.65 -5.20
N SER A 16 -6.53 4.71 -6.38
CA SER A 16 -6.55 3.58 -7.28
C SER A 16 -5.53 2.54 -6.85
N GLU A 17 -5.75 1.30 -7.25
CA GLU A 17 -4.80 0.24 -6.95
C GLU A 17 -3.44 0.53 -7.57
N ARG A 18 -3.46 1.14 -8.73
CA ARG A 18 -2.22 1.49 -9.40
C ARG A 18 -1.40 2.45 -8.55
N SER A 19 -2.08 3.41 -7.95
CA SER A 19 -1.39 4.36 -7.07
C SER A 19 -0.77 3.65 -5.88
N VAL A 20 -1.50 2.71 -5.29
CA VAL A 20 -0.97 1.97 -4.15
C VAL A 20 0.27 1.19 -4.56
N ARG A 21 0.22 0.54 -5.70
CA ARG A 21 1.39 -0.20 -6.17
C ARG A 21 2.58 0.71 -6.39
N ASN A 22 2.35 1.89 -6.93
CA ASN A 22 3.43 2.85 -7.13
C ASN A 22 4.03 3.27 -5.79
N TYR A 23 3.19 3.55 -4.82
CA TYR A 23 3.70 3.91 -3.50
C TYR A 23 4.56 2.80 -2.94
N CYS A 24 4.10 1.56 -3.05
CA CYS A 24 4.86 0.42 -2.54
C CYS A 24 6.18 0.26 -3.28
N ALA A 25 6.13 0.37 -4.59
CA ALA A 25 7.33 0.17 -5.39
C ALA A 25 8.39 1.23 -5.12
N HIS A 26 7.96 2.42 -4.74
CA HIS A 26 8.90 3.50 -4.45
C HIS A 26 9.29 3.55 -2.98
N GLY A 27 8.87 2.56 -2.21
CA GLY A 27 9.25 2.49 -0.81
C GLY A 27 8.59 3.55 0.05
N ARG A 28 7.44 4.03 -0.36
CA ARG A 28 6.75 5.08 0.38
C ARG A 28 5.81 4.54 1.43
N VAL A 29 5.66 3.23 1.49
CA VAL A 29 4.78 2.62 2.47
C VAL A 29 5.64 1.82 3.43
N ASN A 30 5.68 2.23 4.67
CA ASN A 30 6.46 1.54 5.68
C ASN A 30 5.89 0.16 5.94
N GLY A 31 6.76 -0.85 5.90
CA GLY A 31 6.36 -2.19 6.26
C GLY A 31 5.69 -2.97 5.15
N ALA A 32 5.49 -2.37 3.99
CA ALA A 32 4.92 -3.09 2.86
C ALA A 32 5.99 -3.99 2.25
N PHE A 33 5.57 -5.16 1.82
CA PHE A 33 6.50 -6.08 1.17
C PHE A 33 5.77 -6.87 0.11
N LEU A 34 6.53 -7.34 -0.86
CA LEU A 34 5.99 -8.07 -1.99
C LEU A 34 6.18 -9.57 -1.77
N THR A 35 5.10 -10.32 -1.88
CA THR A 35 5.14 -11.77 -1.79
C THR A 35 4.57 -12.33 -3.07
N GLY A 36 5.43 -12.98 -3.86
CA GLY A 36 4.99 -13.45 -5.15
C GLY A 36 4.56 -12.29 -6.01
N LYS A 37 3.28 -12.21 -6.30
CA LYS A 37 2.76 -11.13 -7.13
C LYS A 37 1.88 -10.17 -6.36
N THR A 38 1.90 -10.27 -5.04
CA THR A 38 0.96 -9.52 -4.23
C THR A 38 1.71 -8.68 -3.22
N TRP A 39 1.35 -7.42 -3.15
CA TRP A 39 1.86 -6.55 -2.10
C TRP A 39 1.07 -6.76 -0.83
N ASN A 40 1.78 -6.83 0.28
CA ASN A 40 1.18 -6.94 1.60
C ASN A 40 1.50 -5.68 2.36
N ILE A 41 0.46 -4.99 2.81
CA ILE A 41 0.60 -3.68 3.42
C ILE A 41 0.03 -3.74 4.83
N PRO A 42 0.77 -3.30 5.85
CA PRO A 42 0.24 -3.33 7.21
C PRO A 42 -1.05 -2.53 7.30
N GLU A 43 -1.99 -3.05 8.06
CA GLU A 43 -3.28 -2.38 8.15
C GLU A 43 -3.15 -0.99 8.78
N ASN A 44 -2.11 -0.78 9.57
CA ASN A 44 -1.91 0.51 10.20
C ASN A 44 -0.98 1.42 9.39
N ALA A 45 -0.64 1.02 8.18
CA ALA A 45 0.18 1.86 7.33
C ALA A 45 -0.59 3.12 6.96
N GLU A 46 0.12 4.22 6.87
CA GLU A 46 -0.50 5.46 6.52
C GLU A 46 -0.25 5.78 5.05
N LYS A 47 -1.24 6.44 4.47
CA LYS A 47 -1.11 6.89 3.11
C LYS A 47 0.11 7.80 3.00
N ALA A 48 0.87 7.65 1.94
CA ALA A 48 2.04 8.47 1.70
C ALA A 48 1.56 9.81 1.13
N GLY A 49 0.84 10.55 1.93
CA GLY A 49 0.16 11.72 1.46
C GLY A 49 1.06 12.88 1.14
N ALA A 50 2.22 12.88 1.76
CA ALA A 50 3.19 13.94 1.47
C ALA A 50 3.69 13.86 0.04
N PHE A 51 3.40 12.79 -0.59
CA PHE A 51 3.79 12.57 -1.94
C PHE A 51 2.89 13.36 -2.85
N GLN A 52 3.42 14.22 -3.56
CA GLN A 52 2.61 15.06 -4.44
C GLN A 52 3.33 15.22 -5.75
#